data_55cdfb3e4209df629cacd99dced9e487
#
_entry.id   55cdfb3e4209df629cacd99dced9e487
#
_cell.length_a   1.000
_cell.length_b   1.000
_cell.length_c   1.000
_cell.angle_alpha   90.00
_cell.angle_beta   90.00
_cell.angle_gamma   90.00
#
_symmetry.space_group_name_H-M   'P 1'
#
loop_
_entity.id
_entity.type
_entity.pdbx_description
1 polymer ?
#
loop_
_entity_poly.entity_id
_entity_poly.type
_entity_poly.pdbx_seq_one_letter_code
_entity_poly.pdbx_strand_id
1 'polypeptide(L)' 'SQRVRYLVRWSYNRQQFVHFDSDRGYFEADTEFGVADAKGWNSDPAILEVLRTDVDRFCRHNYGIFEG' A
#
# COMPACT_ATOMS: atom_id res chain seq x y z
N SER A 1 11.93 -10.93 15.39
CA SER A 1 10.68 -10.78 14.64
C SER A 1 10.95 -10.19 13.26
N GLN A 2 10.30 -10.72 12.27
CA GLN A 2 10.49 -10.29 10.91
C GLN A 2 9.67 -9.05 10.62
N ARG A 3 10.33 -8.08 10.00
CA ARG A 3 9.65 -6.89 9.54
C ARG A 3 9.02 -7.16 8.18
N VAL A 4 7.73 -6.96 8.06
CA VAL A 4 7.01 -7.16 6.81
C VAL A 4 6.62 -5.80 6.24
N ARG A 5 7.02 -5.57 5.02
CA ARG A 5 6.68 -4.36 4.29
C ARG A 5 5.75 -4.70 3.14
N TYR A 6 4.66 -3.99 3.04
CA TYR A 6 3.68 -4.17 2.00
C TYR A 6 3.72 -2.96 1.07
N LEU A 7 4.04 -3.21 -0.19
CA LEU A 7 4.19 -2.14 -1.17
C LEU A 7 3.29 -2.42 -2.36
N VAL A 8 2.35 -1.51 -2.61
CA VAL A 8 1.41 -1.62 -3.72
C VAL A 8 1.64 -0.45 -4.68
N ARG A 9 1.73 -0.78 -5.96
CA ARG A 9 1.98 0.22 -7.00
C ARG A 9 0.84 0.25 -7.99
N TRP A 10 0.48 1.45 -8.42
CA TRP A 10 -0.53 1.66 -9.45
C TRP A 10 0.14 2.28 -10.66
N SER A 11 -0.17 1.76 -11.84
CA SER A 11 0.44 2.21 -13.10
C SER A 11 -0.63 2.53 -14.13
N TYR A 12 -0.34 3.49 -14.98
CA TYR A 12 -1.17 3.85 -16.11
C TYR A 12 -0.25 4.01 -17.32
N ASN A 13 -0.59 3.32 -18.43
CA ASN A 13 0.25 3.30 -19.63
C ASN A 13 1.70 2.90 -19.33
N ARG A 14 1.86 1.89 -18.47
CA ARG A 14 3.18 1.37 -18.07
C ARG A 14 3.99 2.36 -17.25
N GLN A 15 3.37 3.45 -16.81
CA GLN A 15 4.04 4.40 -15.95
C GLN A 15 3.42 4.36 -14.56
N GLN A 16 4.23 4.06 -13.56
CA GLN A 16 3.80 4.07 -12.18
C GLN A 16 3.54 5.51 -11.75
N PHE A 17 2.37 5.76 -11.18
CA PHE A 17 2.01 7.13 -10.81
C PHE A 17 1.77 7.30 -9.31
N VAL A 18 1.45 6.23 -8.59
CA VAL A 18 1.22 6.32 -7.15
C VAL A 18 1.53 4.97 -6.53
N HIS A 19 1.95 4.97 -5.27
CA HIS A 19 2.17 3.74 -4.53
C HIS A 19 1.76 3.92 -3.08
N PHE A 20 1.48 2.79 -2.43
CA PHE A 20 1.22 2.72 -0.99
C PHE A 20 2.34 1.93 -0.33
N ASP A 21 2.93 2.48 0.71
CA ASP A 21 4.01 1.86 1.45
C ASP A 21 3.55 1.66 2.89
N SER A 22 3.46 0.41 3.33
CA SER A 22 2.98 0.11 4.67
C SER A 22 3.88 0.67 5.76
N ASP A 23 5.17 0.83 5.48
CA ASP A 23 6.10 1.43 6.44
C ASP A 23 5.78 2.89 6.69
N ARG A 24 5.23 3.57 5.70
CA ARG A 24 4.82 4.97 5.84
C ARG A 24 3.37 5.13 6.24
N GLY A 25 2.53 4.19 5.81
CA GLY A 25 1.12 4.18 6.17
C GLY A 25 0.25 5.11 5.35
N TYR A 26 0.74 5.64 4.23
CA TYR A 26 -0.03 6.50 3.36
C TYR A 26 0.46 6.38 1.92
N PHE A 27 -0.32 6.94 1.00
CA PHE A 27 0.02 6.95 -0.42
C PHE A 27 1.02 8.03 -0.75
N GLU A 28 1.89 7.74 -1.69
CA GLU A 28 2.86 8.71 -2.21
C GLU A 28 2.77 8.75 -3.73
N ALA A 29 2.87 9.96 -4.29
CA ALA A 29 2.83 10.14 -5.73
C ALA A 29 4.21 9.89 -6.33
N ASP A 30 4.25 9.16 -7.43
CA ASP A 30 5.49 8.92 -8.18
C ASP A 30 5.63 9.86 -9.37
N THR A 31 4.51 10.44 -9.81
CA THR A 31 4.49 11.41 -10.90
C THR A 31 3.49 12.51 -10.56
N GLU A 32 3.50 13.56 -11.37
CA GLU A 32 2.54 14.65 -11.20
C GLU A 32 1.11 14.16 -11.34
N PHE A 33 0.87 13.13 -12.15
CA PHE A 33 -0.46 12.56 -12.32
C PHE A 33 -0.97 11.92 -11.05
N GLY A 34 -0.08 11.38 -10.23
CA GLY A 34 -0.45 10.70 -9.01
C GLY A 34 -0.70 11.62 -7.81
N VAL A 35 -0.30 12.89 -7.91
CA VAL A 35 -0.39 13.80 -6.77
C VAL A 35 -1.84 13.97 -6.29
N ALA A 36 -2.77 14.22 -7.21
CA ALA A 36 -4.17 14.40 -6.87
C ALA A 36 -4.77 13.11 -6.31
N ASP A 37 -4.41 11.97 -6.92
CA ASP A 37 -4.91 10.66 -6.46
C ASP A 37 -4.37 10.33 -5.08
N ALA A 38 -3.08 10.52 -4.85
CA ALA A 38 -2.49 10.25 -3.55
C ALA A 38 -3.13 11.11 -2.46
N LYS A 39 -3.32 12.40 -2.76
CA LYS A 39 -3.93 13.32 -1.82
C LYS A 39 -5.37 12.93 -1.50
N GLY A 40 -6.15 12.59 -2.53
CA GLY A 40 -7.52 12.17 -2.33
C GLY A 40 -7.63 10.87 -1.54
N TRP A 41 -6.80 9.90 -1.89
CA TRP A 41 -6.82 8.60 -1.21
C TRP A 41 -6.34 8.72 0.24
N ASN A 42 -5.34 9.55 0.50
CA ASN A 42 -4.88 9.79 1.87
C ASN A 42 -5.93 10.48 2.74
N SER A 43 -6.84 11.22 2.10
CA SER A 43 -7.91 11.90 2.82
C SER A 43 -9.08 10.98 3.16
N ASP A 44 -9.10 9.77 2.60
CA ASP A 44 -10.17 8.81 2.82
C ASP A 44 -9.71 7.74 3.82
N PRO A 45 -10.17 7.82 5.08
CA PRO A 45 -9.76 6.85 6.09
C PRO A 45 -10.21 5.42 5.77
N ALA A 46 -11.30 5.26 5.02
CA ALA A 46 -11.76 3.93 4.65
C ALA A 46 -10.77 3.22 3.72
N ILE A 47 -10.20 3.96 2.77
CA ILE A 47 -9.20 3.40 1.85
C ILE A 47 -7.95 2.98 2.62
N LEU A 48 -7.46 3.84 3.51
CA LEU A 48 -6.27 3.54 4.29
C LEU A 48 -6.50 2.35 5.21
N GLU A 49 -7.68 2.26 5.79
CA GLU A 49 -8.00 1.15 6.69
C GLU A 49 -8.03 -0.18 5.94
N VAL A 50 -8.60 -0.19 4.73
CA VAL A 50 -8.62 -1.40 3.91
C VAL A 50 -7.21 -1.89 3.63
N LEU A 51 -6.31 -0.98 3.26
CA LEU A 51 -4.93 -1.36 2.98
C LEU A 51 -4.19 -1.82 4.23
N ARG A 52 -4.43 -1.18 5.35
CA ARG A 52 -3.83 -1.62 6.61
C ARG A 52 -4.30 -3.01 6.99
N THR A 53 -5.58 -3.30 6.75
CA THR A 53 -6.13 -4.62 6.99
C THR A 53 -5.49 -5.65 6.06
N ASP A 54 -5.30 -5.28 4.79
CA ASP A 54 -4.64 -6.16 3.82
C ASP A 54 -3.21 -6.49 4.24
N VAL A 55 -2.49 -5.52 4.78
CA VAL A 55 -1.14 -5.75 5.31
C VAL A 55 -1.18 -6.78 6.43
N ASP A 56 -2.12 -6.65 7.35
CA ASP A 56 -2.28 -7.59 8.45
C ASP A 56 -2.53 -9.00 7.92
N ARG A 57 -3.43 -9.14 6.96
CA ARG A 57 -3.73 -10.44 6.35
C ARG A 57 -2.51 -11.00 5.65
N PHE A 58 -1.80 -10.17 4.93
CA PHE A 58 -0.60 -10.58 4.22
C PHE A 58 0.45 -11.11 5.19
N CYS A 59 0.66 -10.42 6.30
CA CYS A 59 1.60 -10.84 7.33
C CYS A 59 1.20 -12.19 7.92
N ARG A 60 -0.06 -12.34 8.29
CA ARG A 60 -0.55 -13.57 8.89
C ARG A 60 -0.50 -14.73 7.92
N HIS A 61 -0.86 -14.48 6.67
CA HIS A 61 -0.85 -15.51 5.65
C HIS A 61 0.56 -16.02 5.39
N ASN A 62 1.51 -15.11 5.28
CA ASN A 62 2.90 -15.48 5.05
C ASN A 62 3.49 -16.24 6.24
N TYR A 63 3.11 -15.84 7.44
CA TYR A 63 3.54 -16.56 8.63
C TYR A 63 3.01 -17.98 8.64
N GLY A 64 1.73 -18.14 8.28
CA GLY A 64 1.13 -19.46 8.23
C GLY A 64 1.81 -20.37 7.22
N ILE A 65 2.17 -19.83 6.07
CA ILE A 65 2.86 -20.60 5.04
C ILE A 65 4.25 -21.02 5.52
N PHE A 66 4.94 -20.14 6.19
CA PHE A 66 6.30 -20.41 6.69
C PHE A 66 6.30 -21.50 7.76
N GLU A 67 5.32 -21.47 8.62
CA GLU A 67 5.26 -22.41 9.72
C GLU A 67 4.61 -23.74 9.31
N GLY A 68 3.83 -23.71 8.28
CA GLY A 68 3.17 -24.89 7.77
C GLY A 68 3.97 -25.60 6.74
#